data_aa6a3937ba5611a81e3098f434fb7777
#
_entry.id   aa6a3937ba5611a81e3098f434fb7777
#
_cell.length_a   1.000
_cell.length_b   1.000
_cell.length_c   1.000
_cell.angle_alpha   90.00
_cell.angle_beta   90.00
_cell.angle_gamma   90.00
#
_symmetry.space_group_name_H-M   'P 1'
#
loop_
_entity.id
_entity.type
_entity.pdbx_description
1 polymer ?
#
loop_
_entity_poly.entity_id
_entity_poly.type
_entity_poly.pdbx_seq_one_letter_code
_entity_poly.pdbx_strand_id
1 'polypeptide(L)'
;MTSRPALSCVFPPGPRVVEYAKDAERLGYHRIWLYDSPALYGDVWISLARIADATERIGLGTGVAIPSLRHPMVTASAIADIERSAPGRLVVAVGTGFTGRLAMGVKPMRWADLAAYVDQARRLLAGEVVTVQGGRCQMLHSQGWAPPRPIDTPVLVAPAGPKGYAVARDLGVPGVVVPALPRPEDRDPGWEICGLLVSGTVVRPGEDHTSRRLIDAIGPHYATAYHGIWEFAPTMLAELPGGAEWLARIEAEREPGERHLAVHEGHLTVVTPRDLPLLTQAGERILQTGWTGDAGAVRARFDEAGAAGVTEVLYMAAGPDIPGELAAMADAKA
;
A
#
# COMPACT_ATOMS: atom_id res chain seq x y z
N MET A 1 -19.85 6.03 20.88
CA MET A 1 -19.58 6.42 19.48
C MET A 1 -18.18 5.95 19.18
N THR A 2 -18.00 5.03 18.24
CA THR A 2 -16.68 4.65 17.74
C THR A 2 -16.04 5.88 17.09
N SER A 3 -14.80 6.21 17.45
CA SER A 3 -14.09 7.33 16.83
C SER A 3 -13.81 7.01 15.36
N ARG A 4 -13.86 8.00 14.47
CA ARG A 4 -13.42 7.85 13.09
C ARG A 4 -11.96 7.39 13.04
N PRO A 5 -11.59 6.51 12.09
CA PRO A 5 -10.20 6.09 11.90
C PRO A 5 -9.25 7.26 11.68
N ALA A 6 -7.99 7.08 12.08
CA ALA A 6 -6.93 8.00 11.68
C ALA A 6 -6.82 8.04 10.15
N LEU A 7 -6.44 9.19 9.59
CA LEU A 7 -6.19 9.34 8.15
C LEU A 7 -4.69 9.30 7.88
N SER A 8 -4.28 8.39 7.05
CA SER A 8 -2.93 8.23 6.53
C SER A 8 -2.93 8.26 5.00
N CYS A 9 -1.78 8.44 4.39
CA CYS A 9 -1.64 8.40 2.94
C CYS A 9 -0.67 7.32 2.49
N VAL A 10 -0.82 6.87 1.25
CA VAL A 10 0.04 5.83 0.64
C VAL A 10 0.54 6.33 -0.69
N PHE A 11 1.85 6.17 -0.93
CA PHE A 11 2.48 6.59 -2.18
C PHE A 11 3.50 5.58 -2.70
N PRO A 12 3.73 5.55 -4.01
CA PRO A 12 4.93 4.95 -4.57
C PRO A 12 6.17 5.75 -4.16
N PRO A 13 7.29 5.09 -3.83
CA PRO A 13 8.59 5.75 -3.75
C PRO A 13 8.92 6.47 -5.08
N GLY A 14 8.93 7.78 -5.07
CA GLY A 14 9.11 8.59 -6.28
C GLY A 14 9.82 9.91 -6.01
N PRO A 15 10.10 10.70 -7.04
CA PRO A 15 10.90 11.93 -6.91
C PRO A 15 10.32 12.95 -5.92
N ARG A 16 8.99 13.03 -5.81
CA ARG A 16 8.29 14.01 -4.97
C ARG A 16 7.78 13.44 -3.63
N VAL A 17 8.08 12.19 -3.29
CA VAL A 17 7.49 11.52 -2.12
C VAL A 17 7.83 12.24 -0.80
N VAL A 18 9.01 12.86 -0.70
CA VAL A 18 9.41 13.67 0.48
C VAL A 18 8.57 14.94 0.59
N GLU A 19 8.23 15.58 -0.53
CA GLU A 19 7.36 16.76 -0.55
C GLU A 19 5.94 16.36 -0.09
N TYR A 20 5.41 15.26 -0.62
CA TYR A 20 4.10 14.73 -0.20
C TYR A 20 4.05 14.36 1.28
N ALA A 21 5.15 13.83 1.85
CA ALA A 21 5.24 13.56 3.27
C ALA A 21 5.17 14.84 4.12
N LYS A 22 5.83 15.91 3.70
CA LYS A 22 5.75 17.23 4.36
C LYS A 22 4.36 17.83 4.27
N ASP A 23 3.70 17.72 3.11
CA ASP A 23 2.33 18.19 2.94
C ASP A 23 1.36 17.39 3.81
N ALA A 24 1.48 16.07 3.85
CA ALA A 24 0.69 15.20 4.71
C ALA A 24 0.90 15.52 6.20
N GLU A 25 2.15 15.72 6.64
CA GLU A 25 2.45 16.13 8.02
C GLU A 25 1.78 17.45 8.38
N ARG A 26 1.84 18.46 7.49
CA ARG A 26 1.21 19.77 7.69
C ARG A 26 -0.32 19.68 7.75
N LEU A 27 -0.92 18.78 6.98
CA LEU A 27 -2.36 18.51 6.97
C LEU A 27 -2.84 17.60 8.12
N GLY A 28 -1.93 17.14 8.98
CA GLY A 28 -2.27 16.31 10.14
C GLY A 28 -2.54 14.85 9.82
N TYR A 29 -2.03 14.33 8.71
CA TYR A 29 -2.05 12.90 8.43
C TYR A 29 -1.27 12.13 9.50
N HIS A 30 -1.81 10.99 9.88
CA HIS A 30 -1.23 10.17 10.94
C HIS A 30 0.09 9.51 10.50
N ARG A 31 0.13 8.94 9.27
CA ARG A 31 1.28 8.21 8.74
C ARG A 31 1.35 8.33 7.23
N ILE A 32 2.57 8.26 6.69
CA ILE A 32 2.81 7.99 5.27
C ILE A 32 3.29 6.55 5.10
N TRP A 33 2.63 5.82 4.20
CA TRP A 33 2.96 4.45 3.83
C TRP A 33 3.56 4.43 2.44
N LEU A 34 4.55 3.57 2.20
CA LEU A 34 5.16 3.44 0.88
C LEU A 34 5.07 2.02 0.36
N TYR A 35 4.83 1.89 -0.96
CA TYR A 35 4.85 0.61 -1.67
C TYR A 35 6.27 0.07 -1.82
N ASP A 36 6.41 -1.26 -1.88
CA ASP A 36 7.67 -1.96 -2.19
C ASP A 36 7.53 -2.74 -3.51
N SER A 37 7.63 -2.03 -4.64
CA SER A 37 7.53 -2.59 -5.98
C SER A 37 8.67 -2.05 -6.85
N PRO A 38 9.91 -2.54 -6.67
CA PRO A 38 11.11 -1.94 -7.26
C PRO A 38 11.18 -2.04 -8.79
N ALA A 39 10.38 -2.89 -9.43
CA ALA A 39 10.23 -2.89 -10.88
C ALA A 39 9.44 -1.66 -11.39
N LEU A 40 8.67 -1.01 -10.53
CA LEU A 40 7.77 0.09 -10.88
C LEU A 40 8.19 1.43 -10.28
N TYR A 41 8.80 1.40 -9.09
CA TYR A 41 9.07 2.57 -8.24
C TYR A 41 10.49 2.55 -7.69
N GLY A 42 10.86 3.61 -6.95
CA GLY A 42 12.10 3.64 -6.19
C GLY A 42 12.12 2.67 -5.01
N ASP A 43 13.27 2.59 -4.31
CA ASP A 43 13.41 1.76 -3.13
C ASP A 43 12.64 2.34 -1.92
N VAL A 44 11.86 1.48 -1.27
CA VAL A 44 11.00 1.85 -0.15
C VAL A 44 11.79 2.32 1.06
N TRP A 45 12.89 1.64 1.42
CA TRP A 45 13.69 1.94 2.61
C TRP A 45 14.50 3.21 2.48
N ILE A 46 15.11 3.43 1.27
CA ILE A 46 15.81 4.69 0.97
C ILE A 46 14.83 5.86 1.05
N SER A 47 13.62 5.70 0.52
CA SER A 47 12.60 6.76 0.55
C SER A 47 12.09 7.03 1.98
N LEU A 48 11.86 5.98 2.78
CA LEU A 48 11.47 6.15 4.19
C LEU A 48 12.56 6.85 5.01
N ALA A 49 13.83 6.50 4.83
CA ALA A 49 14.95 7.20 5.49
C ALA A 49 14.99 8.70 5.14
N ARG A 50 14.81 9.04 3.84
CA ARG A 50 14.75 10.45 3.40
C ARG A 50 13.55 11.20 3.98
N ILE A 51 12.41 10.54 4.14
CA ILE A 51 11.23 11.12 4.77
C ILE A 51 11.46 11.29 6.28
N ALA A 52 12.07 10.29 6.93
CA ALA A 52 12.42 10.37 8.36
C ALA A 52 13.26 11.62 8.68
N ASP A 53 14.28 11.88 7.83
CA ASP A 53 15.16 13.05 7.99
C ASP A 53 14.47 14.39 7.67
N ALA A 54 13.41 14.37 6.84
CA ALA A 54 12.76 15.58 6.32
C ALA A 54 11.46 15.96 7.06
N THR A 55 11.01 15.15 8.02
CA THR A 55 9.75 15.29 8.78
C THR A 55 9.98 15.02 10.27
N GLU A 56 9.12 15.55 11.14
CA GLU A 56 9.32 15.47 12.59
C GLU A 56 8.32 14.55 13.30
N ARG A 57 7.08 14.48 12.83
CA ARG A 57 5.96 13.87 13.56
C ARG A 57 5.23 12.77 12.82
N ILE A 58 5.08 12.90 11.48
CA ILE A 58 4.31 11.94 10.70
C ILE A 58 4.89 10.54 10.87
N GLY A 59 4.03 9.57 11.14
CA GLY A 59 4.43 8.16 11.17
C GLY A 59 4.93 7.69 9.80
N LEU A 60 5.74 6.64 9.80
CA LEU A 60 6.35 6.04 8.62
C LEU A 60 5.87 4.60 8.47
N GLY A 61 5.59 4.14 7.26
CA GLY A 61 5.16 2.77 7.09
C GLY A 61 5.51 2.16 5.74
N THR A 62 5.71 0.85 5.71
CA THR A 62 5.72 0.07 4.46
C THR A 62 4.33 -0.49 4.20
N GLY A 63 3.76 -0.21 3.07
CA GLY A 63 2.40 -0.63 2.73
C GLY A 63 2.28 -1.36 1.38
N VAL A 64 2.97 -2.51 1.22
CA VAL A 64 3.66 -3.39 2.15
C VAL A 64 5.10 -3.66 1.71
N ALA A 65 6.00 -4.00 2.64
CA ALA A 65 7.29 -4.56 2.28
C ALA A 65 7.12 -6.01 1.79
N ILE A 66 7.92 -6.39 0.79
CA ILE A 66 7.87 -7.73 0.19
C ILE A 66 9.06 -8.55 0.68
N PRO A 67 8.85 -9.57 1.53
CA PRO A 67 9.93 -10.36 2.13
C PRO A 67 10.91 -10.98 1.13
N SER A 68 10.41 -11.47 -0.02
CA SER A 68 11.25 -12.12 -1.02
C SER A 68 12.22 -11.20 -1.76
N LEU A 69 12.13 -9.89 -1.58
CA LEU A 69 13.02 -8.91 -2.20
C LEU A 69 14.29 -8.65 -1.38
N ARG A 70 14.29 -9.03 -0.09
CA ARG A 70 15.42 -8.74 0.82
C ARG A 70 15.61 -9.86 1.84
N HIS A 71 16.88 -10.12 2.18
CA HIS A 71 17.19 -11.00 3.30
C HIS A 71 16.66 -10.40 4.61
N PRO A 72 16.11 -11.20 5.59
CA PRO A 72 15.58 -10.69 6.86
C PRO A 72 16.57 -9.81 7.63
N MET A 73 17.87 -10.12 7.58
CA MET A 73 18.93 -9.30 8.18
C MET A 73 19.00 -7.89 7.56
N VAL A 74 18.85 -7.78 6.24
CA VAL A 74 18.89 -6.49 5.54
C VAL A 74 17.68 -5.64 5.95
N THR A 75 16.50 -6.25 6.04
CA THR A 75 15.29 -5.55 6.51
C THR A 75 15.41 -5.15 7.99
N ALA A 76 15.89 -6.04 8.86
CA ALA A 76 16.10 -5.71 10.27
C ALA A 76 17.13 -4.56 10.44
N SER A 77 18.19 -4.53 9.63
CA SER A 77 19.17 -3.43 9.63
C SER A 77 18.54 -2.10 9.16
N ALA A 78 17.72 -2.12 8.11
CA ALA A 78 17.02 -0.92 7.64
C ALA A 78 16.02 -0.39 8.69
N ILE A 79 15.27 -1.28 9.35
CA ILE A 79 14.40 -0.92 10.48
C ILE A 79 15.21 -0.24 11.59
N ALA A 80 16.32 -0.84 12.00
CA ALA A 80 17.16 -0.31 13.07
C ALA A 80 17.74 1.08 12.73
N ASP A 81 18.09 1.34 11.47
CA ASP A 81 18.60 2.63 11.03
C ASP A 81 17.52 3.72 11.02
N ILE A 82 16.32 3.40 10.56
CA ILE A 82 15.17 4.32 10.60
C ILE A 82 14.75 4.60 12.05
N GLU A 83 14.68 3.57 12.92
CA GLU A 83 14.35 3.74 14.33
C GLU A 83 15.41 4.59 15.08
N ARG A 84 16.66 4.56 14.65
CA ARG A 84 17.71 5.44 15.18
C ARG A 84 17.48 6.91 14.83
N SER A 85 17.02 7.22 13.61
CA SER A 85 16.79 8.59 13.13
C SER A 85 15.38 9.11 13.43
N ALA A 86 14.38 8.23 13.50
CA ALA A 86 12.97 8.57 13.75
C ALA A 86 12.33 7.61 14.77
N PRO A 87 12.75 7.63 16.05
CA PRO A 87 12.35 6.67 17.07
C PRO A 87 10.82 6.56 17.23
N GLY A 88 10.28 5.33 17.18
CA GLY A 88 8.86 5.03 17.42
C GLY A 88 7.90 5.51 16.33
N ARG A 89 8.43 6.01 15.19
CA ARG A 89 7.58 6.47 14.07
C ARG A 89 7.31 5.37 13.04
N LEU A 90 8.10 4.29 13.02
CA LEU A 90 8.04 3.26 11.98
C LEU A 90 7.04 2.16 12.32
N VAL A 91 6.26 1.74 11.32
CA VAL A 91 5.44 0.52 11.31
C VAL A 91 5.74 -0.25 10.02
N VAL A 92 5.98 -1.53 10.12
CA VAL A 92 6.34 -2.36 8.95
C VAL A 92 5.22 -3.34 8.64
N ALA A 93 4.40 -3.06 7.63
CA ALA A 93 3.49 -4.06 7.11
C ALA A 93 4.18 -4.89 6.02
N VAL A 94 3.98 -6.20 6.07
CA VAL A 94 4.53 -7.15 5.10
C VAL A 94 3.41 -7.88 4.36
N GLY A 95 3.65 -8.20 3.09
CA GLY A 95 2.70 -8.93 2.27
C GLY A 95 3.38 -9.92 1.33
N THR A 96 2.60 -10.80 0.71
CA THR A 96 3.09 -11.83 -0.21
C THR A 96 3.64 -11.28 -1.53
N GLY A 97 3.46 -9.98 -1.79
CA GLY A 97 3.99 -9.31 -2.96
C GLY A 97 3.15 -9.48 -4.21
N PHE A 98 1.86 -9.20 -4.12
CA PHE A 98 0.95 -9.23 -5.26
C PHE A 98 1.52 -8.41 -6.44
N THR A 99 1.32 -7.11 -6.49
CA THR A 99 1.79 -6.25 -7.60
C THR A 99 3.30 -6.30 -7.80
N GLY A 100 4.09 -6.13 -6.72
CA GLY A 100 5.54 -6.03 -6.84
C GLY A 100 6.21 -7.30 -7.35
N ARG A 101 5.61 -8.48 -7.16
CA ARG A 101 6.11 -9.73 -7.73
C ARG A 101 5.53 -10.01 -9.11
N LEU A 102 4.24 -9.75 -9.34
CA LEU A 102 3.61 -9.93 -10.64
C LEU A 102 4.22 -9.03 -11.70
N ALA A 103 4.54 -7.79 -11.38
CA ALA A 103 5.30 -6.88 -12.26
C ALA A 103 6.71 -7.39 -12.64
N MET A 104 7.25 -8.34 -11.88
CA MET A 104 8.50 -9.05 -12.17
C MET A 104 8.27 -10.42 -12.85
N GLY A 105 7.04 -10.76 -13.24
CA GLY A 105 6.67 -12.05 -13.81
C GLY A 105 6.72 -13.22 -12.81
N VAL A 106 6.67 -12.95 -11.50
CA VAL A 106 6.81 -13.96 -10.44
C VAL A 106 5.56 -13.98 -9.57
N LYS A 107 5.03 -15.18 -9.30
CA LYS A 107 3.83 -15.35 -8.44
C LYS A 107 4.08 -14.83 -7.02
N PRO A 108 3.02 -14.37 -6.31
CA PRO A 108 3.10 -14.04 -4.89
C PRO A 108 3.73 -15.18 -4.07
N MET A 109 4.45 -14.83 -3.00
CA MET A 109 5.11 -15.83 -2.16
C MET A 109 4.10 -16.62 -1.32
N ARG A 110 4.52 -17.80 -0.85
CA ARG A 110 3.68 -18.63 0.03
C ARG A 110 3.57 -18.01 1.42
N TRP A 111 2.41 -18.16 2.05
CA TRP A 111 2.18 -17.66 3.42
C TRP A 111 3.14 -18.24 4.46
N ALA A 112 3.53 -19.51 4.31
CA ALA A 112 4.51 -20.14 5.21
C ALA A 112 5.90 -19.48 5.12
N ASP A 113 6.33 -19.06 3.91
CA ASP A 113 7.61 -18.38 3.71
C ASP A 113 7.55 -16.95 4.27
N LEU A 114 6.41 -16.26 4.15
CA LEU A 114 6.18 -14.97 4.78
C LEU A 114 6.22 -15.10 6.31
N ALA A 115 5.54 -16.09 6.89
CA ALA A 115 5.53 -16.31 8.33
C ALA A 115 6.94 -16.56 8.88
N ALA A 116 7.71 -17.42 8.22
CA ALA A 116 9.10 -17.68 8.61
C ALA A 116 9.97 -16.41 8.54
N TYR A 117 9.76 -15.58 7.50
CA TYR A 117 10.48 -14.31 7.36
C TYR A 117 10.14 -13.32 8.48
N VAL A 118 8.86 -13.18 8.83
CA VAL A 118 8.42 -12.28 9.92
C VAL A 118 9.01 -12.73 11.26
N ASP A 119 8.95 -14.02 11.56
CA ASP A 119 9.58 -14.58 12.77
C ASP A 119 11.08 -14.25 12.79
N GLN A 120 11.80 -14.55 11.71
CA GLN A 120 13.23 -14.27 11.62
C GLN A 120 13.56 -12.78 11.79
N ALA A 121 12.81 -11.88 11.15
CA ALA A 121 13.04 -10.45 11.27
C ALA A 121 12.79 -9.94 12.70
N ARG A 122 11.69 -10.35 13.33
CA ARG A 122 11.35 -9.96 14.72
C ARG A 122 12.42 -10.46 15.71
N ARG A 123 12.87 -11.70 15.58
CA ARG A 123 13.91 -12.28 16.43
C ARG A 123 15.28 -11.61 16.24
N LEU A 124 15.62 -11.22 15.01
CA LEU A 124 16.81 -10.40 14.75
C LEU A 124 16.71 -9.04 15.45
N LEU A 125 15.57 -8.36 15.36
CA LEU A 125 15.30 -7.09 16.04
C LEU A 125 15.34 -7.24 17.58
N ALA A 126 14.97 -8.41 18.10
CA ALA A 126 15.12 -8.75 19.51
C ALA A 126 16.58 -9.03 19.92
N GLY A 127 17.51 -9.14 18.96
CA GLY A 127 18.93 -9.43 19.24
C GLY A 127 19.28 -10.91 19.33
N GLU A 128 18.38 -11.79 18.90
CA GLU A 128 18.59 -13.24 18.94
C GLU A 128 19.51 -13.74 17.82
N VAL A 129 20.10 -14.92 18.03
CA VAL A 129 20.75 -15.70 16.97
C VAL A 129 19.69 -16.47 16.18
N VAL A 130 19.56 -16.20 14.90
CA VAL A 130 18.54 -16.76 14.01
C VAL A 130 19.19 -17.56 12.89
N THR A 131 18.58 -18.68 12.50
CA THR A 131 19.01 -19.43 11.31
C THR A 131 18.26 -18.92 10.09
N VAL A 132 19.00 -18.39 9.11
CA VAL A 132 18.46 -17.94 7.83
C VAL A 132 19.27 -18.57 6.70
N GLN A 133 18.60 -19.24 5.76
CA GLN A 133 19.26 -19.89 4.61
C GLN A 133 20.42 -20.82 5.00
N GLY A 134 20.30 -21.52 6.14
CA GLY A 134 21.32 -22.42 6.67
C GLY A 134 22.43 -21.75 7.48
N GLY A 135 22.55 -20.43 7.43
CA GLY A 135 23.52 -19.66 8.21
C GLY A 135 22.95 -19.17 9.54
N ARG A 136 23.74 -19.21 10.61
CA ARG A 136 23.39 -18.60 11.91
C ARG A 136 23.85 -17.16 11.92
N CYS A 137 22.93 -16.23 12.08
CA CYS A 137 23.20 -14.80 12.05
C CYS A 137 22.54 -14.06 13.23
N GLN A 138 23.12 -12.93 13.58
CA GLN A 138 22.66 -12.03 14.63
C GLN A 138 23.01 -10.59 14.26
N MET A 139 22.22 -9.62 14.68
CA MET A 139 22.57 -8.21 14.50
C MET A 139 23.73 -7.82 15.45
N LEU A 140 24.90 -7.50 14.88
CA LEU A 140 26.13 -7.21 15.62
C LEU A 140 26.52 -5.72 15.58
N HIS A 141 25.53 -4.81 15.50
CA HIS A 141 25.80 -3.38 15.51
C HIS A 141 26.53 -2.96 16.78
N SER A 142 27.58 -2.16 16.63
CA SER A 142 28.30 -1.54 17.74
C SER A 142 27.40 -0.56 18.51
N GLN A 143 27.78 -0.26 19.74
CA GLN A 143 27.06 0.72 20.56
C GLN A 143 26.91 2.07 19.83
N GLY A 144 25.69 2.61 19.81
CA GLY A 144 25.36 3.88 19.13
C GLY A 144 25.09 3.77 17.62
N TRP A 145 25.28 2.59 17.00
CA TRP A 145 25.01 2.37 15.57
C TRP A 145 23.58 1.95 15.29
N ALA A 146 22.88 1.48 16.29
CA ALA A 146 21.45 1.13 16.26
C ALA A 146 20.84 1.38 17.65
N PRO A 147 19.50 1.47 17.78
CA PRO A 147 18.84 1.49 19.08
C PRO A 147 19.20 0.27 19.95
N PRO A 148 19.10 0.38 21.28
CA PRO A 148 19.17 -0.79 22.15
C PRO A 148 18.15 -1.88 21.75
N ARG A 149 18.51 -3.13 21.94
CA ARG A 149 17.59 -4.27 21.69
C ARG A 149 16.84 -4.66 22.96
N PRO A 150 15.59 -5.10 22.86
CA PRO A 150 14.83 -5.31 21.61
C PRO A 150 14.46 -3.99 20.91
N ILE A 151 14.39 -4.00 19.56
CA ILE A 151 13.83 -2.91 18.78
C ILE A 151 12.36 -3.26 18.52
N ASP A 152 11.46 -2.54 19.19
CA ASP A 152 10.02 -2.85 19.25
C ASP A 152 9.23 -2.16 18.10
N THR A 153 9.71 -2.29 16.87
CA THR A 153 8.97 -1.81 15.70
C THR A 153 7.79 -2.73 15.40
N PRO A 154 6.54 -2.22 15.34
CA PRO A 154 5.38 -3.04 15.00
C PRO A 154 5.51 -3.64 13.60
N VAL A 155 5.41 -4.97 13.52
CA VAL A 155 5.36 -5.71 12.24
C VAL A 155 3.95 -6.23 12.03
N LEU A 156 3.29 -5.74 10.98
CA LEU A 156 1.94 -6.10 10.57
C LEU A 156 1.96 -7.08 9.40
N VAL A 157 0.86 -7.78 9.18
CA VAL A 157 0.64 -8.61 8.00
C VAL A 157 -0.46 -7.99 7.14
N ALA A 158 -0.35 -8.11 5.82
CA ALA A 158 -1.39 -7.68 4.89
C ALA A 158 -2.15 -8.88 4.30
N PRO A 159 -3.22 -9.36 4.96
CA PRO A 159 -4.04 -10.44 4.47
C PRO A 159 -4.98 -9.95 3.36
N ALA A 160 -5.13 -10.78 2.30
CA ALA A 160 -6.15 -10.58 1.26
C ALA A 160 -7.25 -11.66 1.30
N GLY A 161 -7.22 -12.56 2.30
CA GLY A 161 -8.18 -13.64 2.46
C GLY A 161 -7.92 -14.51 3.69
N PRO A 162 -8.74 -15.55 3.94
CA PRO A 162 -8.75 -16.32 5.19
C PRO A 162 -7.39 -16.88 5.62
N LYS A 163 -6.57 -17.36 4.67
CA LYS A 163 -5.23 -17.88 4.97
C LYS A 163 -4.30 -16.80 5.52
N GLY A 164 -4.37 -15.59 5.00
CA GLY A 164 -3.57 -14.47 5.47
C GLY A 164 -3.97 -14.03 6.88
N TYR A 165 -5.26 -13.99 7.16
CA TYR A 165 -5.77 -13.69 8.51
C TYR A 165 -5.36 -14.74 9.54
N ALA A 166 -5.39 -16.03 9.17
CA ALA A 166 -4.89 -17.10 10.04
C ALA A 166 -3.40 -16.89 10.36
N VAL A 167 -2.57 -16.64 9.34
CA VAL A 167 -1.14 -16.38 9.56
C VAL A 167 -0.90 -15.14 10.43
N ALA A 168 -1.68 -14.07 10.28
CA ALA A 168 -1.57 -12.89 11.13
C ALA A 168 -1.85 -13.21 12.60
N ARG A 169 -2.88 -14.01 12.88
CA ARG A 169 -3.21 -14.48 14.24
C ARG A 169 -2.14 -15.41 14.80
N ASP A 170 -1.70 -16.40 14.03
CA ASP A 170 -0.67 -17.39 14.47
C ASP A 170 0.67 -16.70 14.80
N LEU A 171 1.02 -15.64 14.09
CA LEU A 171 2.20 -14.82 14.35
C LEU A 171 2.05 -13.87 15.55
N GLY A 172 0.84 -13.68 16.06
CA GLY A 172 0.55 -12.72 17.12
C GLY A 172 1.00 -11.31 16.75
N VAL A 173 0.75 -10.87 15.49
CA VAL A 173 1.11 -9.50 15.08
C VAL A 173 0.13 -8.48 15.67
N PRO A 174 0.60 -7.24 15.95
CA PRO A 174 -0.25 -6.21 16.57
C PRO A 174 -1.27 -5.60 15.61
N GLY A 175 -1.36 -6.08 14.36
CA GLY A 175 -2.36 -5.58 13.42
C GLY A 175 -2.18 -6.06 12.00
N VAL A 176 -3.06 -5.52 11.15
CA VAL A 176 -3.17 -5.90 9.74
C VAL A 176 -3.36 -4.66 8.84
N VAL A 177 -2.99 -4.81 7.56
CA VAL A 177 -3.34 -3.86 6.48
C VAL A 177 -4.20 -4.60 5.46
N VAL A 178 -5.42 -4.14 5.23
CA VAL A 178 -6.42 -4.85 4.43
C VAL A 178 -6.87 -4.06 3.20
N PRO A 179 -7.18 -4.74 2.07
CA PRO A 179 -7.63 -4.09 0.84
C PRO A 179 -9.14 -3.78 0.81
N ALA A 180 -9.90 -4.30 1.76
CA ALA A 180 -11.35 -4.13 1.87
C ALA A 180 -11.78 -4.13 3.34
N LEU A 181 -12.99 -3.64 3.62
CA LEU A 181 -13.56 -3.67 4.98
C LEU A 181 -13.51 -5.10 5.55
N PRO A 182 -12.94 -5.28 6.76
CA PRO A 182 -12.85 -6.59 7.38
C PRO A 182 -14.26 -7.09 7.75
N ARG A 183 -14.56 -8.33 7.37
CA ARG A 183 -15.80 -9.00 7.80
C ARG A 183 -15.74 -9.29 9.31
N PRO A 184 -16.87 -9.46 9.99
CA PRO A 184 -16.86 -9.74 11.43
C PRO A 184 -15.94 -10.90 11.85
N GLU A 185 -15.92 -11.99 11.07
CA GLU A 185 -15.08 -13.17 11.30
C GLU A 185 -13.58 -12.94 11.04
N ASP A 186 -13.24 -11.91 10.28
CA ASP A 186 -11.84 -11.56 9.97
C ASP A 186 -11.24 -10.62 11.04
N ARG A 187 -12.05 -10.06 11.92
CA ARG A 187 -11.61 -9.14 12.98
C ARG A 187 -10.94 -9.89 14.12
N ASP A 188 -10.01 -9.20 14.79
CA ASP A 188 -9.38 -9.69 16.00
C ASP A 188 -9.29 -8.53 17.00
N PRO A 189 -9.84 -8.67 18.21
CA PRO A 189 -9.81 -7.60 19.22
C PRO A 189 -8.39 -7.31 19.74
N GLY A 190 -7.42 -8.20 19.49
CA GLY A 190 -6.01 -7.99 19.83
C GLY A 190 -5.26 -7.12 18.84
N TRP A 191 -5.86 -6.76 17.71
CA TRP A 191 -5.21 -5.87 16.76
C TRP A 191 -5.39 -4.39 17.12
N GLU A 192 -4.28 -3.76 17.46
CA GLU A 192 -4.20 -2.32 17.72
C GLU A 192 -4.30 -1.50 16.43
N ILE A 193 -3.78 -2.06 15.32
CA ILE A 193 -3.76 -1.43 14.00
C ILE A 193 -4.56 -2.28 13.00
N CYS A 194 -5.63 -1.72 12.48
CA CYS A 194 -6.34 -2.25 11.33
C CYS A 194 -6.37 -1.16 10.25
N GLY A 195 -5.40 -1.22 9.33
CA GLY A 195 -5.24 -0.26 8.24
C GLY A 195 -6.05 -0.68 7.01
N LEU A 196 -6.93 0.20 6.50
CA LEU A 196 -7.72 -0.04 5.29
C LEU A 196 -7.14 0.77 4.12
N LEU A 197 -6.72 0.07 3.06
CA LEU A 197 -6.31 0.72 1.80
C LEU A 197 -7.53 1.23 1.05
N VAL A 198 -7.53 2.52 0.69
CA VAL A 198 -8.62 3.13 -0.06
C VAL A 198 -8.10 4.01 -1.19
N SER A 199 -8.73 3.90 -2.36
CA SER A 199 -8.58 4.81 -3.50
C SER A 199 -9.80 5.72 -3.63
N GLY A 200 -9.80 6.58 -4.63
CA GLY A 200 -10.91 7.47 -4.93
C GLY A 200 -10.55 8.94 -4.78
N THR A 201 -11.51 9.82 -4.89
CA THR A 201 -11.35 11.27 -4.73
C THR A 201 -12.62 11.94 -4.25
N VAL A 202 -12.49 13.10 -3.60
CA VAL A 202 -13.64 13.94 -3.25
C VAL A 202 -14.12 14.66 -4.51
N VAL A 203 -15.36 14.39 -4.93
CA VAL A 203 -16.02 15.07 -6.05
C VAL A 203 -16.41 16.48 -5.62
N ARG A 204 -15.95 17.48 -6.38
CA ARG A 204 -16.22 18.91 -6.11
C ARG A 204 -17.55 19.32 -6.75
N PRO A 205 -18.23 20.37 -6.26
CA PRO A 205 -19.45 20.88 -6.88
C PRO A 205 -19.26 21.18 -8.38
N GLY A 206 -20.13 20.62 -9.22
CA GLY A 206 -20.09 20.78 -10.66
C GLY A 206 -19.16 19.81 -11.42
N GLU A 207 -18.46 18.93 -10.74
CA GLU A 207 -17.70 17.87 -11.39
C GLU A 207 -18.57 16.64 -11.67
N ASP A 208 -18.27 15.97 -12.77
CA ASP A 208 -18.86 14.69 -13.19
C ASP A 208 -17.80 13.76 -13.78
N HIS A 209 -18.21 12.61 -14.30
CA HIS A 209 -17.34 11.59 -14.88
C HIS A 209 -16.52 12.09 -16.09
N THR A 210 -16.82 13.26 -16.68
CA THR A 210 -16.06 13.89 -17.79
C THR A 210 -15.03 14.89 -17.30
N SER A 211 -15.06 15.24 -16.02
CA SER A 211 -14.18 16.24 -15.42
C SER A 211 -12.72 15.76 -15.41
N ARG A 212 -11.85 16.51 -16.06
CA ARG A 212 -10.44 16.13 -16.26
C ARG A 212 -9.72 15.83 -14.95
N ARG A 213 -9.86 16.70 -13.93
CA ARG A 213 -9.25 16.47 -12.62
C ARG A 213 -9.66 15.13 -12.02
N LEU A 214 -10.97 14.84 -12.09
CA LEU A 214 -11.52 13.61 -11.53
C LEU A 214 -10.97 12.38 -12.25
N ILE A 215 -10.94 12.41 -13.59
CA ILE A 215 -10.35 11.33 -14.40
C ILE A 215 -8.88 11.14 -14.04
N ASP A 216 -8.11 12.22 -13.90
CA ASP A 216 -6.69 12.14 -13.54
C ASP A 216 -6.47 11.57 -12.12
N ALA A 217 -7.37 11.86 -11.17
CA ALA A 217 -7.27 11.39 -9.78
C ALA A 217 -7.68 9.92 -9.60
N ILE A 218 -8.63 9.41 -10.38
CA ILE A 218 -9.14 8.05 -10.20
C ILE A 218 -8.81 7.10 -11.35
N GLY A 219 -8.43 7.61 -12.51
CA GLY A 219 -8.10 6.80 -13.69
C GLY A 219 -7.02 5.75 -13.45
N PRO A 220 -5.88 6.07 -12.80
CA PRO A 220 -4.87 5.08 -12.47
C PRO A 220 -5.41 3.93 -11.61
N HIS A 221 -6.31 4.20 -10.66
CA HIS A 221 -6.94 3.19 -9.82
C HIS A 221 -7.97 2.37 -10.59
N TYR A 222 -8.74 3.01 -11.48
CA TYR A 222 -9.69 2.31 -12.34
C TYR A 222 -8.97 1.31 -13.27
N ALA A 223 -7.86 1.72 -13.91
CA ALA A 223 -7.03 0.85 -14.73
C ALA A 223 -6.44 -0.32 -13.93
N THR A 224 -6.03 -0.07 -12.67
CA THR A 224 -5.46 -1.11 -11.79
C THR A 224 -6.43 -2.28 -11.54
N ALA A 225 -7.74 -2.07 -11.56
CA ALA A 225 -8.71 -3.15 -11.47
C ALA A 225 -8.57 -4.14 -12.64
N TYR A 226 -8.31 -3.64 -13.85
CA TYR A 226 -8.07 -4.47 -15.03
C TYR A 226 -6.76 -5.26 -14.94
N HIS A 227 -5.70 -4.69 -14.33
CA HIS A 227 -4.46 -5.42 -14.05
C HIS A 227 -4.73 -6.65 -13.17
N GLY A 228 -5.54 -6.51 -12.12
CA GLY A 228 -5.95 -7.62 -11.28
C GLY A 228 -6.79 -8.66 -12.03
N ILE A 229 -7.72 -8.22 -12.86
CA ILE A 229 -8.55 -9.13 -13.67
C ILE A 229 -7.69 -9.89 -14.69
N TRP A 230 -6.71 -9.24 -15.31
CA TRP A 230 -5.77 -9.90 -16.22
C TRP A 230 -5.01 -11.05 -15.53
N GLU A 231 -4.62 -10.86 -14.28
CA GLU A 231 -3.87 -11.88 -13.52
C GLU A 231 -4.72 -13.07 -13.08
N PHE A 232 -6.00 -12.85 -12.71
CA PHE A 232 -6.81 -13.87 -12.02
C PHE A 232 -8.02 -14.34 -12.79
N ALA A 233 -8.54 -13.56 -13.72
CA ALA A 233 -9.74 -13.85 -14.47
C ALA A 233 -9.68 -13.26 -15.90
N PRO A 234 -8.62 -13.52 -16.71
CA PRO A 234 -8.38 -12.83 -17.98
C PRO A 234 -9.51 -12.99 -18.98
N THR A 235 -10.29 -14.07 -18.91
CA THR A 235 -11.45 -14.30 -19.77
C THR A 235 -12.58 -13.28 -19.59
N MET A 236 -12.65 -12.61 -18.43
CA MET A 236 -13.65 -11.59 -18.16
C MET A 236 -13.31 -10.23 -18.82
N LEU A 237 -12.06 -10.00 -19.21
CA LEU A 237 -11.63 -8.70 -19.74
C LEU A 237 -12.42 -8.28 -20.98
N ALA A 238 -12.70 -9.21 -21.88
CA ALA A 238 -13.42 -8.91 -23.12
C ALA A 238 -14.86 -8.42 -22.91
N GLU A 239 -15.45 -8.73 -21.75
CA GLU A 239 -16.83 -8.35 -21.39
C GLU A 239 -16.89 -7.00 -20.67
N LEU A 240 -15.73 -6.47 -20.25
CA LEU A 240 -15.65 -5.21 -19.51
C LEU A 240 -15.47 -4.01 -20.46
N PRO A 241 -15.93 -2.81 -20.08
CA PRO A 241 -15.78 -1.60 -20.88
C PRO A 241 -14.32 -1.34 -21.27
N GLY A 242 -14.04 -1.30 -22.57
CA GLY A 242 -12.68 -1.10 -23.11
C GLY A 242 -11.72 -2.28 -22.94
N GLY A 243 -12.11 -3.33 -22.24
CA GLY A 243 -11.22 -4.45 -21.88
C GLY A 243 -10.70 -5.24 -23.09
N ALA A 244 -11.53 -5.50 -24.08
CA ALA A 244 -11.12 -6.19 -25.31
C ALA A 244 -10.06 -5.38 -26.09
N GLU A 245 -10.26 -4.06 -26.20
CA GLU A 245 -9.30 -3.16 -26.89
C GLU A 245 -8.00 -3.03 -26.09
N TRP A 246 -8.11 -2.88 -24.77
CA TRP A 246 -6.95 -2.84 -23.86
C TRP A 246 -6.11 -4.12 -23.98
N LEU A 247 -6.74 -5.30 -23.97
CA LEU A 247 -6.05 -6.58 -24.13
C LEU A 247 -5.35 -6.67 -25.49
N ALA A 248 -6.03 -6.28 -26.57
CA ALA A 248 -5.45 -6.28 -27.91
C ALA A 248 -4.21 -5.38 -28.01
N ARG A 249 -4.19 -4.23 -27.33
CA ARG A 249 -3.03 -3.35 -27.26
C ARG A 249 -1.85 -3.98 -26.52
N ILE A 250 -2.10 -4.67 -25.40
CA ILE A 250 -1.07 -5.42 -24.66
C ILE A 250 -0.47 -6.52 -25.55
N GLU A 251 -1.32 -7.25 -26.25
CA GLU A 251 -0.90 -8.34 -27.12
C GLU A 251 -0.10 -7.87 -28.34
N ALA A 252 -0.42 -6.69 -28.86
CA ALA A 252 0.33 -6.07 -29.96
C ALA A 252 1.68 -5.47 -29.52
N GLU A 253 1.77 -5.08 -28.26
CA GLU A 253 2.97 -4.40 -27.70
C GLU A 253 4.02 -5.37 -27.20
N ARG A 254 3.61 -6.54 -26.65
CA ARG A 254 4.50 -7.48 -25.97
C ARG A 254 4.25 -8.94 -26.36
N GLU A 255 5.33 -9.68 -26.46
CA GLU A 255 5.31 -11.14 -26.60
C GLU A 255 4.62 -11.79 -25.39
N PRO A 256 4.01 -12.99 -25.52
CA PRO A 256 3.23 -13.63 -24.45
C PRO A 256 3.94 -13.70 -23.08
N GLY A 257 5.25 -13.98 -23.07
CA GLY A 257 6.05 -14.07 -21.84
C GLY A 257 6.36 -12.72 -21.17
N GLU A 258 6.12 -11.60 -21.86
CA GLU A 258 6.45 -10.23 -21.41
C GLU A 258 5.23 -9.36 -21.21
N ARG A 259 4.02 -9.86 -21.45
CA ARG A 259 2.77 -9.06 -21.38
C ARG A 259 2.54 -8.43 -20.01
N HIS A 260 2.98 -9.09 -18.92
CA HIS A 260 2.93 -8.53 -17.57
C HIS A 260 3.66 -7.19 -17.44
N LEU A 261 4.72 -6.95 -18.22
CA LEU A 261 5.46 -5.67 -18.22
C LEU A 261 4.57 -4.54 -18.73
N ALA A 262 3.80 -4.78 -19.81
CA ALA A 262 2.84 -3.82 -20.33
C ALA A 262 1.66 -3.62 -19.38
N VAL A 263 1.13 -4.70 -18.80
CA VAL A 263 0.03 -4.65 -17.83
C VAL A 263 0.35 -3.76 -16.63
N HIS A 264 1.54 -3.89 -16.08
CA HIS A 264 1.90 -3.17 -14.84
C HIS A 264 2.58 -1.82 -15.07
N GLU A 265 2.91 -1.43 -16.31
CA GLU A 265 3.44 -0.10 -16.58
C GLU A 265 2.46 1.00 -16.17
N GLY A 266 2.93 2.00 -15.42
CA GLY A 266 2.11 3.10 -14.91
C GLY A 266 1.21 2.74 -13.72
N HIS A 267 1.28 1.51 -13.20
CA HIS A 267 0.43 1.00 -12.12
C HIS A 267 0.29 1.99 -10.96
N LEU A 268 -0.93 2.38 -10.63
CA LEU A 268 -1.32 3.34 -9.57
C LEU A 268 -0.80 4.79 -9.76
N THR A 269 -0.01 5.10 -10.78
CA THR A 269 0.65 6.41 -10.91
C THR A 269 0.14 7.24 -12.06
N VAL A 270 -0.03 6.62 -13.22
CA VAL A 270 -0.43 7.31 -14.45
C VAL A 270 -1.37 6.45 -15.28
N VAL A 271 -2.22 7.11 -16.06
CA VAL A 271 -2.98 6.49 -17.15
C VAL A 271 -2.08 6.43 -18.35
N THR A 272 -1.75 5.25 -18.85
CA THR A 272 -0.97 5.07 -20.08
C THR A 272 -1.88 5.23 -21.31
N PRO A 273 -1.31 5.46 -22.52
CA PRO A 273 -2.11 5.44 -23.75
C PRO A 273 -2.88 4.14 -23.95
N ARG A 274 -2.36 3.04 -23.44
CA ARG A 274 -2.98 1.70 -23.45
C ARG A 274 -4.28 1.66 -22.65
N ASP A 275 -4.34 2.41 -21.53
CA ASP A 275 -5.49 2.44 -20.62
C ASP A 275 -6.63 3.36 -21.09
N LEU A 276 -6.39 4.21 -22.08
CA LEU A 276 -7.41 5.16 -22.58
C LEU A 276 -8.75 4.52 -22.95
N PRO A 277 -8.80 3.35 -23.62
CA PRO A 277 -10.08 2.67 -23.89
C PRO A 277 -10.88 2.36 -22.64
N LEU A 278 -10.20 1.96 -21.55
CA LEU A 278 -10.85 1.69 -20.27
C LEU A 278 -11.61 2.90 -19.75
N LEU A 279 -10.96 4.05 -19.78
CA LEU A 279 -11.51 5.30 -19.25
C LEU A 279 -12.60 5.88 -20.16
N THR A 280 -12.38 5.87 -21.48
CA THR A 280 -13.34 6.42 -22.45
C THR A 280 -14.63 5.61 -22.51
N GLN A 281 -14.57 4.28 -22.28
CA GLN A 281 -15.73 3.41 -22.28
C GLN A 281 -16.34 3.18 -20.88
N ALA A 282 -15.67 3.65 -19.82
CA ALA A 282 -16.18 3.55 -18.45
C ALA A 282 -17.48 4.35 -18.25
N GLY A 283 -17.56 5.56 -18.85
CA GLY A 283 -18.65 6.50 -18.58
C GLY A 283 -18.79 6.80 -17.09
N GLU A 284 -20.01 6.87 -16.58
CA GLU A 284 -20.27 7.13 -15.16
C GLU A 284 -19.72 6.05 -14.19
N ARG A 285 -19.39 4.85 -14.68
CA ARG A 285 -18.83 3.77 -13.84
C ARG A 285 -17.49 4.15 -13.19
N ILE A 286 -16.75 5.09 -13.79
CA ILE A 286 -15.50 5.58 -13.20
C ILE A 286 -15.71 6.20 -11.81
N LEU A 287 -16.89 6.79 -11.55
CA LEU A 287 -17.27 7.34 -10.26
C LEU A 287 -17.44 6.29 -9.14
N GLN A 288 -17.50 5.00 -9.51
CA GLN A 288 -17.57 3.90 -8.54
C GLN A 288 -16.18 3.45 -8.07
N THR A 289 -15.11 4.11 -8.52
CA THR A 289 -13.73 3.77 -8.13
C THR A 289 -13.49 4.15 -6.66
N GLY A 290 -13.29 3.14 -5.82
CA GLY A 290 -12.94 3.33 -4.41
C GLY A 290 -13.95 4.20 -3.62
N TRP A 291 -13.43 5.18 -2.90
CA TRP A 291 -14.22 6.13 -2.11
C TRP A 291 -14.57 7.41 -2.86
N THR A 292 -14.71 7.36 -4.17
CA THR A 292 -15.12 8.52 -4.96
C THR A 292 -16.55 8.94 -4.60
N GLY A 293 -16.74 10.22 -4.30
CA GLY A 293 -18.02 10.80 -3.92
C GLY A 293 -17.87 12.21 -3.35
N ASP A 294 -18.97 12.89 -3.08
CA ASP A 294 -18.92 14.17 -2.38
C ASP A 294 -18.37 14.04 -0.94
N ALA A 295 -18.07 15.16 -0.29
CA ALA A 295 -17.51 15.16 1.06
C ALA A 295 -18.42 14.44 2.09
N GLY A 296 -19.74 14.49 1.92
CA GLY A 296 -20.68 13.78 2.78
C GLY A 296 -20.62 12.28 2.62
N ALA A 297 -20.57 11.80 1.38
CA ALA A 297 -20.40 10.38 1.05
C ALA A 297 -19.07 9.83 1.57
N VAL A 298 -17.97 10.57 1.36
CA VAL A 298 -16.65 10.19 1.89
C VAL A 298 -16.66 10.12 3.42
N ARG A 299 -17.26 11.10 4.10
CA ARG A 299 -17.41 11.11 5.56
C ARG A 299 -18.17 9.89 6.07
N ALA A 300 -19.27 9.53 5.42
CA ALA A 300 -20.05 8.34 5.78
C ALA A 300 -19.21 7.06 5.68
N ARG A 301 -18.30 6.94 4.71
CA ARG A 301 -17.38 5.81 4.59
C ARG A 301 -16.34 5.75 5.72
N PHE A 302 -15.88 6.90 6.23
CA PHE A 302 -15.04 6.90 7.44
C PHE A 302 -15.82 6.38 8.66
N ASP A 303 -17.09 6.76 8.82
CA ASP A 303 -17.94 6.28 9.91
C ASP A 303 -18.19 4.75 9.77
N GLU A 304 -18.47 4.27 8.56
CA GLU A 304 -18.62 2.84 8.25
C GLU A 304 -17.33 2.06 8.56
N ALA A 305 -16.18 2.58 8.15
CA ALA A 305 -14.88 1.95 8.41
C ALA A 305 -14.60 1.86 9.93
N GLY A 306 -14.87 2.92 10.68
CA GLY A 306 -14.75 2.90 12.14
C GLY A 306 -15.67 1.87 12.79
N ALA A 307 -16.93 1.77 12.35
CA ALA A 307 -17.86 0.75 12.81
C ALA A 307 -17.42 -0.68 12.46
N ALA A 308 -16.68 -0.84 11.35
CA ALA A 308 -16.08 -2.12 10.95
C ALA A 308 -14.79 -2.48 11.72
N GLY A 309 -14.33 -1.62 12.65
CA GLY A 309 -13.11 -1.86 13.43
C GLY A 309 -11.81 -1.42 12.75
N VAL A 310 -11.90 -0.65 11.66
CA VAL A 310 -10.73 0.01 11.05
C VAL A 310 -10.24 1.11 11.98
N THR A 311 -8.94 1.14 12.25
CA THR A 311 -8.31 2.17 13.10
C THR A 311 -7.58 3.22 12.29
N GLU A 312 -7.19 2.90 11.04
CA GLU A 312 -6.43 3.77 10.16
C GLU A 312 -6.86 3.59 8.70
N VAL A 313 -7.24 4.68 8.03
CA VAL A 313 -7.53 4.71 6.59
C VAL A 313 -6.28 5.12 5.84
N LEU A 314 -5.83 4.29 4.92
CA LEU A 314 -4.63 4.47 4.11
C LEU A 314 -5.05 4.96 2.72
N TYR A 315 -5.12 6.28 2.53
CA TYR A 315 -5.59 6.90 1.30
C TYR A 315 -4.52 6.91 0.21
N MET A 316 -4.83 6.31 -0.91
CA MET A 316 -4.00 6.23 -2.12
C MET A 316 -4.36 7.40 -3.05
N ALA A 317 -3.76 8.57 -2.84
CA ALA A 317 -3.96 9.73 -3.73
C ALA A 317 -3.23 9.54 -5.06
N ALA A 318 -3.86 9.91 -6.16
CA ALA A 318 -3.27 9.90 -7.50
C ALA A 318 -3.61 11.18 -8.28
N GLY A 319 -2.99 11.34 -9.44
CA GLY A 319 -3.18 12.51 -10.30
C GLY A 319 -2.10 13.58 -10.12
N PRO A 320 -2.21 14.69 -10.87
CA PRO A 320 -1.18 15.72 -10.90
C PRO A 320 -1.18 16.66 -9.68
N ASP A 321 -2.31 16.77 -8.96
CA ASP A 321 -2.49 17.67 -7.80
C ASP A 321 -2.61 16.88 -6.48
N ILE A 322 -1.55 16.15 -6.13
CA ILE A 322 -1.51 15.38 -4.87
C ILE A 322 -1.78 16.25 -3.63
N PRO A 323 -1.20 17.47 -3.47
CA PRO A 323 -1.52 18.31 -2.31
C PRO A 323 -3.01 18.67 -2.20
N GLY A 324 -3.67 18.97 -3.33
CA GLY A 324 -5.10 19.24 -3.37
C GLY A 324 -5.97 18.02 -3.05
N GLU A 325 -5.57 16.82 -3.49
CA GLU A 325 -6.23 15.56 -3.15
C GLU A 325 -6.12 15.24 -1.64
N LEU A 326 -4.92 15.44 -1.07
CA LEU A 326 -4.70 15.26 0.36
C LEU A 326 -5.55 16.25 1.20
N ALA A 327 -5.57 17.53 0.82
CA ALA A 327 -6.37 18.54 1.51
C ALA A 327 -7.86 18.21 1.45
N ALA A 328 -8.40 17.88 0.28
CA ALA A 328 -9.80 17.55 0.10
C ALA A 328 -10.23 16.32 0.93
N MET A 329 -9.37 15.28 1.00
CA MET A 329 -9.66 14.09 1.80
C MET A 329 -9.63 14.40 3.31
N ALA A 330 -8.69 15.23 3.78
CA ALA A 330 -8.62 15.66 5.18
C ALA A 330 -9.86 16.47 5.58
N ASP A 331 -10.28 17.41 4.73
CA ASP A 331 -11.49 18.22 4.95
C ASP A 331 -12.77 17.36 4.95
N ALA A 332 -12.86 16.39 4.04
CA ALA A 332 -14.02 15.49 3.98
C ALA A 332 -14.13 14.59 5.22
N LYS A 333 -13.00 14.19 5.84
CA LYS A 333 -12.98 13.42 7.09
C LYS A 333 -13.48 14.23 8.27
N ALA A 334 -13.17 15.53 8.35
CA ALA A 334 -13.55 16.41 9.47
C ALA A 334 -15.06 16.52 9.61
#